data_4cfc0508e678494bca038cde96048121
#
_entry.id   4cfc0508e678494bca038cde96048121
#
_cell.length_a   1.000
_cell.length_b   1.000
_cell.length_c   1.000
_cell.angle_alpha   90.00
_cell.angle_beta   90.00
_cell.angle_gamma   90.00
#
_symmetry.space_group_name_H-M   'P 1'
#
loop_
_entity.id
_entity.type
_entity.pdbx_description
1 polymer ?
#
loop_
_entity_poly.entity_id
_entity_poly.type
_entity_poly.pdbx_seq_one_letter_code
_entity_poly.pdbx_strand_id
1 'polypeptide(L)'
;MDSQTIAAYDADAASYADEWEQEQDAPTDLYALLSEHFTPGPTADVGCGSGRDSAWLSMHGFPTTGFDASQGLLAQARRCHPAVNFECRLLPRLDGDRNASFTNVLCETVIMHLPDAEVGPSVARKLSLLIPTGTLFLSWRVTQGSDRRDDAGRLYAAFDGSAVMKALAGAEVLLDEEVVSASSGKVVRRVIARVRGTV
;
A
#
# COMPACT_ATOMS: atom_id res chain seq x y z
N MET A 1 11.33 7.78 -1.39
CA MET A 1 10.05 8.35 -0.87
C MET A 1 10.16 9.85 -0.73
N ASP A 2 9.15 10.61 -1.09
CA ASP A 2 9.15 12.07 -0.99
C ASP A 2 9.13 12.54 0.47
N SER A 3 10.18 13.27 0.91
CA SER A 3 10.36 13.68 2.30
C SER A 3 9.33 14.71 2.76
N GLN A 4 8.85 15.57 1.85
CA GLN A 4 7.83 16.56 2.17
C GLN A 4 6.48 15.88 2.43
N THR A 5 6.15 14.82 1.69
CA THR A 5 4.97 14.01 1.94
C THR A 5 5.03 13.33 3.31
N ILE A 6 6.18 12.76 3.68
CA ILE A 6 6.34 12.14 5.02
C ILE A 6 6.13 13.21 6.11
N ALA A 7 6.76 14.37 5.97
CA ALA A 7 6.62 15.46 6.94
C ALA A 7 5.17 15.95 7.07
N ALA A 8 4.43 16.01 5.95
CA ALA A 8 3.01 16.38 5.97
C ALA A 8 2.15 15.38 6.75
N TYR A 9 2.38 14.07 6.55
CA TYR A 9 1.70 13.05 7.32
C TYR A 9 2.09 13.03 8.79
N ASP A 10 3.36 13.28 9.12
CA ASP A 10 3.81 13.38 10.52
C ASP A 10 3.17 14.57 11.24
N ALA A 11 3.03 15.71 10.55
CA ALA A 11 2.48 16.93 11.15
C ALA A 11 0.98 16.81 11.49
N ASP A 12 0.21 16.01 10.74
CA ASP A 12 -1.25 15.90 10.88
C ASP A 12 -1.71 14.47 11.18
N ALA A 13 -0.83 13.66 11.75
CA ALA A 13 -1.06 12.23 11.92
C ALA A 13 -2.30 11.90 12.76
N ALA A 14 -2.62 12.70 13.77
CA ALA A 14 -3.79 12.48 14.62
C ALA A 14 -5.10 12.74 13.88
N SER A 15 -5.21 13.87 13.20
CA SER A 15 -6.38 14.24 12.38
C SER A 15 -6.59 13.22 11.25
N TYR A 16 -5.51 12.84 10.57
CA TYR A 16 -5.57 11.81 9.52
C TYR A 16 -6.08 10.46 10.07
N ALA A 17 -5.60 10.04 11.25
CA ALA A 17 -6.07 8.80 11.86
C ALA A 17 -7.55 8.87 12.22
N ASP A 18 -8.01 9.98 12.81
CA ASP A 18 -9.42 10.17 13.16
C ASP A 18 -10.31 10.16 11.91
N GLU A 19 -9.91 10.82 10.82
CA GLU A 19 -10.62 10.78 9.54
C GLU A 19 -10.78 9.34 9.01
N TRP A 20 -9.69 8.57 8.98
CA TRP A 20 -9.70 7.21 8.42
C TRP A 20 -10.38 6.18 9.31
N GLU A 21 -10.33 6.34 10.62
CA GLU A 21 -10.92 5.38 11.57
C GLU A 21 -12.39 5.65 11.87
N GLN A 22 -12.84 6.91 11.79
CA GLN A 22 -14.15 7.33 12.30
C GLN A 22 -15.06 7.96 11.24
N GLU A 23 -14.51 8.67 10.24
CA GLU A 23 -15.30 9.47 9.32
C GLU A 23 -15.44 8.81 7.93
N GLN A 24 -14.48 8.01 7.50
CA GLN A 24 -14.57 7.32 6.21
C GLN A 24 -15.28 5.98 6.33
N ASP A 25 -16.12 5.69 5.35
CA ASP A 25 -16.72 4.37 5.20
C ASP A 25 -15.65 3.29 5.03
N ALA A 26 -15.93 2.10 5.56
CA ALA A 26 -15.06 0.96 5.36
C ALA A 26 -14.91 0.67 3.86
N PRO A 27 -13.69 0.42 3.35
CA PRO A 27 -13.46 0.13 1.92
C PRO A 27 -13.88 -1.30 1.58
N THR A 28 -15.19 -1.54 1.59
CA THR A 28 -15.78 -2.88 1.40
C THR A 28 -15.43 -3.50 0.05
N ASP A 29 -15.25 -2.68 -0.98
CA ASP A 29 -14.80 -3.09 -2.31
C ASP A 29 -13.34 -3.58 -2.30
N LEU A 30 -12.45 -2.92 -1.56
CA LEU A 30 -11.09 -3.40 -1.33
C LEU A 30 -11.11 -4.73 -0.57
N TYR A 31 -11.85 -4.81 0.54
CA TYR A 31 -11.89 -6.00 1.38
C TYR A 31 -12.46 -7.22 0.67
N ALA A 32 -13.41 -7.03 -0.25
CA ALA A 32 -13.89 -8.10 -1.11
C ALA A 32 -12.78 -8.65 -2.01
N LEU A 33 -12.00 -7.78 -2.66
CA LEU A 33 -10.86 -8.19 -3.50
C LEU A 33 -9.77 -8.88 -2.70
N LEU A 34 -9.44 -8.39 -1.50
CA LEU A 34 -8.45 -9.03 -0.63
C LEU A 34 -8.93 -10.43 -0.21
N SER A 35 -10.20 -10.58 0.14
CA SER A 35 -10.79 -11.88 0.51
C SER A 35 -10.80 -12.88 -0.64
N GLU A 36 -10.98 -12.41 -1.87
CA GLU A 36 -11.00 -13.25 -3.08
C GLU A 36 -9.60 -13.71 -3.50
N HIS A 37 -8.61 -12.80 -3.43
CA HIS A 37 -7.32 -13.03 -4.07
C HIS A 37 -6.17 -13.36 -3.10
N PHE A 38 -6.28 -12.98 -1.83
CA PHE A 38 -5.26 -13.28 -0.83
C PHE A 38 -5.41 -14.69 -0.29
N THR A 39 -4.29 -15.31 0.00
CA THR A 39 -4.22 -16.63 0.64
C THR A 39 -3.89 -16.44 2.12
N PRO A 40 -4.53 -17.16 3.06
CA PRO A 40 -4.19 -17.07 4.49
C PRO A 40 -2.68 -17.26 4.73
N GLY A 41 -2.07 -16.31 5.45
CA GLY A 41 -0.63 -16.34 5.73
C GLY A 41 -0.05 -14.96 6.02
N PRO A 42 1.26 -14.88 6.32
CA PRO A 42 1.94 -13.63 6.64
C PRO A 42 1.72 -12.58 5.56
N THR A 43 1.28 -11.41 5.96
CA THR A 43 0.91 -10.29 5.06
C THR A 43 1.68 -9.03 5.44
N ALA A 44 2.24 -8.35 4.44
CA ALA A 44 2.82 -7.03 4.58
C ALA A 44 1.82 -5.97 4.10
N ASP A 45 1.52 -4.99 4.94
CA ASP A 45 0.74 -3.81 4.56
C ASP A 45 1.70 -2.62 4.44
N VAL A 46 1.99 -2.21 3.20
CA VAL A 46 3.03 -1.22 2.87
C VAL A 46 2.40 0.15 2.63
N GLY A 47 2.70 1.09 3.50
CA GLY A 47 2.03 2.38 3.62
C GLY A 47 0.76 2.25 4.44
N CYS A 48 0.86 1.57 5.59
CA CYS A 48 -0.28 1.18 6.41
C CYS A 48 -1.01 2.35 7.10
N GLY A 49 -0.43 3.55 7.11
CA GLY A 49 -1.03 4.73 7.72
C GLY A 49 -1.36 4.51 9.20
N SER A 50 -2.62 4.79 9.59
CA SER A 50 -3.17 4.58 10.94
C SER A 50 -3.43 3.11 11.29
N GLY A 51 -3.27 2.18 10.34
CA GLY A 51 -3.35 0.73 10.57
C GLY A 51 -4.72 0.10 10.39
N ARG A 52 -5.74 0.82 9.90
CA ARG A 52 -7.10 0.31 9.70
C ARG A 52 -7.13 -0.97 8.87
N ASP A 53 -6.49 -0.97 7.71
CA ASP A 53 -6.49 -2.11 6.79
C ASP A 53 -5.62 -3.25 7.33
N SER A 54 -4.50 -2.94 8.00
CA SER A 54 -3.68 -3.91 8.73
C SER A 54 -4.47 -4.65 9.80
N ALA A 55 -5.30 -3.94 10.56
CA ALA A 55 -6.15 -4.51 11.60
C ALA A 55 -7.23 -5.40 11.00
N TRP A 56 -7.89 -4.95 9.92
CA TRP A 56 -8.87 -5.76 9.22
C TRP A 56 -8.25 -7.07 8.71
N LEU A 57 -7.11 -7.00 8.04
CA LEU A 57 -6.38 -8.17 7.55
C LEU A 57 -6.07 -9.17 8.68
N SER A 58 -5.53 -8.68 9.79
CA SER A 58 -5.19 -9.54 10.94
C SER A 58 -6.40 -10.25 11.51
N MET A 59 -7.56 -9.60 11.57
CA MET A 59 -8.82 -10.20 12.05
C MET A 59 -9.43 -11.22 11.07
N HIS A 60 -9.04 -11.15 9.78
CA HIS A 60 -9.59 -12.01 8.73
C HIS A 60 -8.66 -13.14 8.28
N GLY A 61 -7.68 -13.52 9.12
CA GLY A 61 -6.81 -14.67 8.86
C GLY A 61 -5.55 -14.38 8.06
N PHE A 62 -5.18 -13.10 7.95
CA PHE A 62 -3.96 -12.62 7.33
C PHE A 62 -3.05 -11.96 8.37
N PRO A 63 -2.23 -12.73 9.14
CA PRO A 63 -1.33 -12.15 10.14
C PRO A 63 -0.49 -11.04 9.52
N THR A 64 -0.66 -9.79 9.97
CA THR A 64 -0.16 -8.61 9.26
C THR A 64 0.94 -7.91 10.03
N THR A 65 1.97 -7.46 9.30
CA THR A 65 2.91 -6.43 9.72
C THR A 65 2.68 -5.18 8.85
N GLY A 66 2.36 -4.07 9.50
CA GLY A 66 2.20 -2.77 8.84
C GLY A 66 3.53 -2.03 8.75
N PHE A 67 3.82 -1.47 7.58
CA PHE A 67 5.00 -0.66 7.30
C PHE A 67 4.59 0.73 6.85
N ASP A 68 5.14 1.77 7.45
CA ASP A 68 4.95 3.15 7.01
C ASP A 68 6.24 3.96 7.19
N ALA A 69 6.37 5.05 6.46
CA ALA A 69 7.48 5.98 6.58
C ALA A 69 7.25 7.04 7.67
N SER A 70 5.98 7.36 7.99
CA SER A 70 5.59 8.34 8.98
C SER A 70 5.60 7.74 10.39
N GLN A 71 6.45 8.27 11.24
CA GLN A 71 6.48 7.88 12.66
C GLN A 71 5.21 8.35 13.40
N GLY A 72 4.65 9.48 12.99
CA GLY A 72 3.41 10.01 13.53
C GLY A 72 2.24 9.06 13.28
N LEU A 73 2.05 8.60 12.03
CA LEU A 73 1.01 7.64 11.68
C LEU A 73 1.22 6.29 12.39
N LEU A 74 2.46 5.80 12.45
CA LEU A 74 2.78 4.57 13.18
C LEU A 74 2.48 4.66 14.69
N ALA A 75 2.65 5.84 15.29
CA ALA A 75 2.26 6.06 16.68
C ALA A 75 0.73 5.94 16.85
N GLN A 76 -0.05 6.48 15.91
CA GLN A 76 -1.51 6.32 15.90
C GLN A 76 -1.90 4.85 15.65
N ALA A 77 -1.28 4.18 14.69
CA ALA A 77 -1.54 2.78 14.38
C ALA A 77 -1.35 1.88 15.61
N ARG A 78 -0.25 2.05 16.35
CA ARG A 78 0.02 1.30 17.59
C ARG A 78 -1.00 1.61 18.69
N ARG A 79 -1.48 2.85 18.76
CA ARG A 79 -2.50 3.27 19.73
C ARG A 79 -3.87 2.65 19.40
N CYS A 80 -4.28 2.68 18.13
CA CYS A 80 -5.58 2.19 17.70
C CYS A 80 -5.63 0.67 17.61
N HIS A 81 -4.53 0.03 17.17
CA HIS A 81 -4.47 -1.40 16.86
C HIS A 81 -3.29 -2.09 17.54
N PRO A 82 -3.26 -2.15 18.89
CA PRO A 82 -2.10 -2.64 19.65
C PRO A 82 -1.77 -4.13 19.44
N ALA A 83 -2.66 -4.89 18.83
CA ALA A 83 -2.44 -6.30 18.51
C ALA A 83 -1.70 -6.52 17.19
N VAL A 84 -1.51 -5.48 16.37
CA VAL A 84 -0.81 -5.54 15.08
C VAL A 84 0.62 -5.03 15.24
N ASN A 85 1.57 -5.67 14.57
CA ASN A 85 2.95 -5.20 14.52
C ASN A 85 3.10 -4.07 13.48
N PHE A 86 3.73 -2.96 13.89
CA PHE A 86 3.96 -1.79 13.03
C PHE A 86 5.42 -1.36 13.07
N GLU A 87 6.04 -1.22 11.89
CA GLU A 87 7.45 -0.91 11.76
C GLU A 87 7.68 0.25 10.77
N CYS A 88 8.67 1.11 11.09
CA CYS A 88 9.07 2.18 10.18
C CYS A 88 9.93 1.61 9.05
N ARG A 89 9.45 1.74 7.82
CA ARG A 89 10.14 1.34 6.60
C ARG A 89 9.87 2.32 5.47
N LEU A 90 10.88 2.58 4.67
CA LEU A 90 10.80 3.55 3.57
C LEU A 90 10.85 2.85 2.22
N LEU A 91 9.92 3.24 1.34
CA LEU A 91 10.00 2.94 -0.08
C LEU A 91 11.12 3.75 -0.75
N PRO A 92 11.76 3.23 -1.80
CA PRO A 92 11.46 1.96 -2.47
C PRO A 92 12.10 0.72 -1.84
N ARG A 93 13.00 0.85 -0.85
CA ARG A 93 13.89 -0.23 -0.40
C ARG A 93 13.24 -1.20 0.58
N LEU A 94 12.41 -0.73 1.52
CA LEU A 94 11.85 -1.54 2.62
C LEU A 94 12.95 -2.36 3.30
N ASP A 95 13.99 -1.67 3.79
CA ASP A 95 15.17 -2.31 4.37
C ASP A 95 14.83 -3.11 5.63
N GLY A 96 15.48 -4.25 5.82
CA GLY A 96 15.33 -5.12 6.99
C GLY A 96 14.49 -6.37 6.74
N ASP A 97 13.63 -6.38 5.72
CA ASP A 97 12.80 -7.54 5.41
C ASP A 97 13.52 -8.48 4.45
N ARG A 98 13.36 -9.79 4.71
CA ARG A 98 13.89 -10.84 3.84
C ARG A 98 13.03 -10.99 2.60
N ASN A 99 13.64 -11.36 1.49
CA ASN A 99 12.90 -11.80 0.32
C ASN A 99 12.11 -13.07 0.65
N ALA A 100 11.01 -13.28 -0.06
CA ALA A 100 10.15 -14.46 0.09
C ALA A 100 9.72 -14.73 1.55
N SER A 101 9.25 -13.68 2.24
CA SER A 101 8.81 -13.76 3.65
C SER A 101 7.30 -13.62 3.83
N PHE A 102 6.59 -13.12 2.82
CA PHE A 102 5.16 -12.84 2.92
C PHE A 102 4.37 -13.62 1.88
N THR A 103 3.20 -14.08 2.27
CA THR A 103 2.21 -14.68 1.37
C THR A 103 1.49 -13.62 0.56
N ASN A 104 1.23 -12.47 1.20
CA ASN A 104 0.55 -11.34 0.54
C ASN A 104 1.27 -10.03 0.84
N VAL A 105 1.15 -9.09 -0.10
CA VAL A 105 1.54 -7.69 0.08
C VAL A 105 0.35 -6.81 -0.33
N LEU A 106 -0.13 -5.97 0.60
CA LEU A 106 -1.04 -4.88 0.33
C LEU A 106 -0.23 -3.58 0.17
N CYS A 107 -0.57 -2.75 -0.81
CA CYS A 107 -0.06 -1.38 -0.93
C CYS A 107 -1.16 -0.50 -1.53
N GLU A 108 -2.00 0.05 -0.66
CA GLU A 108 -3.18 0.83 -1.03
C GLU A 108 -2.85 2.32 -1.06
N THR A 109 -2.98 2.95 -2.23
CA THR A 109 -2.84 4.40 -2.47
C THR A 109 -1.56 5.04 -1.92
N VAL A 110 -0.40 4.41 -2.12
CA VAL A 110 0.90 4.87 -1.62
C VAL A 110 1.85 5.30 -2.72
N ILE A 111 1.92 4.54 -3.82
CA ILE A 111 2.98 4.75 -4.83
C ILE A 111 2.89 6.08 -5.57
N MET A 112 1.73 6.74 -5.57
CA MET A 112 1.59 8.09 -6.11
C MET A 112 2.36 9.15 -5.31
N HIS A 113 2.83 8.83 -4.11
CA HIS A 113 3.68 9.69 -3.29
C HIS A 113 5.18 9.46 -3.55
N LEU A 114 5.52 8.68 -4.56
CA LEU A 114 6.90 8.45 -4.99
C LEU A 114 7.23 9.30 -6.22
N PRO A 115 8.45 9.81 -6.33
CA PRO A 115 8.97 10.27 -7.63
C PRO A 115 8.86 9.14 -8.66
N ASP A 116 8.56 9.47 -9.92
CA ASP A 116 8.35 8.48 -10.99
C ASP A 116 9.48 7.45 -11.09
N ALA A 117 10.74 7.89 -10.98
CA ALA A 117 11.92 7.01 -11.01
C ALA A 117 11.94 5.95 -9.88
N GLU A 118 11.21 6.16 -8.78
CA GLU A 118 11.14 5.23 -7.64
C GLU A 118 9.97 4.25 -7.73
N VAL A 119 9.01 4.47 -8.62
CA VAL A 119 7.80 3.63 -8.75
C VAL A 119 8.17 2.19 -9.14
N GLY A 120 8.88 2.00 -10.24
CA GLY A 120 9.30 0.67 -10.70
C GLY A 120 10.13 -0.10 -9.67
N PRO A 121 11.22 0.48 -9.12
CA PRO A 121 11.98 -0.14 -8.03
C PRO A 121 11.13 -0.50 -6.81
N SER A 122 10.17 0.33 -6.43
CA SER A 122 9.24 0.08 -5.33
C SER A 122 8.35 -1.15 -5.58
N VAL A 123 7.81 -1.28 -6.79
CA VAL A 123 6.99 -2.44 -7.18
C VAL A 123 7.84 -3.72 -7.20
N ALA A 124 9.03 -3.68 -7.81
CA ALA A 124 9.95 -4.81 -7.83
C ALA A 124 10.33 -5.28 -6.43
N ARG A 125 10.54 -4.34 -5.49
CA ARG A 125 10.83 -4.67 -4.10
C ARG A 125 9.66 -5.38 -3.42
N LYS A 126 8.42 -4.91 -3.61
CA LYS A 126 7.21 -5.56 -3.07
C LYS A 126 7.05 -6.99 -3.60
N LEU A 127 7.29 -7.21 -4.90
CA LEU A 127 7.28 -8.57 -5.47
C LEU A 127 8.35 -9.46 -4.84
N SER A 128 9.54 -8.93 -4.57
CA SER A 128 10.62 -9.73 -3.95
C SER A 128 10.33 -10.16 -2.52
N LEU A 129 9.42 -9.48 -1.81
CA LEU A 129 8.98 -9.88 -0.47
C LEU A 129 8.09 -11.12 -0.48
N LEU A 130 7.41 -11.38 -1.61
CA LEU A 130 6.46 -12.47 -1.75
C LEU A 130 7.15 -13.82 -1.92
N ILE A 131 6.58 -14.83 -1.28
CA ILE A 131 6.90 -16.23 -1.57
C ILE A 131 6.46 -16.61 -2.99
N PRO A 132 6.93 -17.72 -3.59
CA PRO A 132 6.33 -18.27 -4.79
C PRO A 132 4.81 -18.45 -4.61
N THR A 133 4.04 -18.06 -5.61
CA THR A 133 2.57 -17.99 -5.62
C THR A 133 1.94 -16.90 -4.71
N GLY A 134 2.75 -16.09 -4.05
CA GLY A 134 2.26 -14.98 -3.23
C GLY A 134 1.62 -13.86 -4.07
N THR A 135 0.72 -13.11 -3.47
CA THR A 135 -0.13 -12.12 -4.14
C THR A 135 0.21 -10.70 -3.69
N LEU A 136 0.38 -9.80 -4.66
CA LEU A 136 0.46 -8.35 -4.48
C LEU A 136 -0.87 -7.71 -4.86
N PHE A 137 -1.45 -6.92 -3.94
CA PHE A 137 -2.42 -5.89 -4.28
C PHE A 137 -1.72 -4.54 -4.28
N LEU A 138 -1.91 -3.78 -5.35
CA LEU A 138 -1.33 -2.47 -5.53
C LEU A 138 -2.39 -1.51 -6.05
N SER A 139 -2.52 -0.34 -5.45
CA SER A 139 -3.35 0.72 -6.00
C SER A 139 -2.67 2.08 -5.92
N TRP A 140 -3.17 3.00 -6.75
CA TRP A 140 -2.76 4.40 -6.70
C TRP A 140 -3.84 5.31 -7.28
N ARG A 141 -3.91 6.52 -6.73
CA ARG A 141 -4.77 7.56 -7.30
C ARG A 141 -4.18 8.02 -8.62
N VAL A 142 -5.01 8.00 -9.67
CA VAL A 142 -4.59 8.43 -11.01
C VAL A 142 -4.48 9.94 -11.04
N THR A 143 -3.28 10.45 -11.34
CA THR A 143 -2.98 11.86 -11.53
C THR A 143 -2.68 12.11 -13.00
N GLN A 144 -3.43 13.02 -13.62
CA GLN A 144 -3.27 13.36 -15.05
C GLN A 144 -2.38 14.58 -15.22
N GLY A 145 -1.63 14.61 -16.33
CA GLY A 145 -0.82 15.75 -16.77
C GLY A 145 0.53 15.82 -16.06
N SER A 146 0.66 16.57 -15.00
CA SER A 146 1.91 16.76 -14.25
C SER A 146 1.74 16.47 -12.77
N ASP A 147 2.86 16.24 -12.10
CA ASP A 147 2.91 16.11 -10.64
C ASP A 147 2.20 17.26 -9.95
N ARG A 148 1.48 16.95 -8.90
CA ARG A 148 0.78 17.93 -8.07
C ARG A 148 1.11 17.73 -6.61
N ARG A 149 1.00 18.82 -5.84
CA ARG A 149 0.94 18.74 -4.38
C ARG A 149 -0.40 19.26 -3.90
N ASP A 150 -0.91 18.67 -2.85
CA ASP A 150 -2.06 19.21 -2.16
C ASP A 150 -1.67 20.34 -1.18
N ASP A 151 -2.65 20.92 -0.50
CA ASP A 151 -2.46 22.05 0.43
C ASP A 151 -1.56 21.67 1.62
N ALA A 152 -1.49 20.40 1.98
CA ALA A 152 -0.58 19.87 3.01
C ALA A 152 0.84 19.62 2.47
N GLY A 153 1.07 19.72 1.15
CA GLY A 153 2.36 19.51 0.50
C GLY A 153 2.62 18.08 0.05
N ARG A 154 1.65 17.16 0.15
CA ARG A 154 1.80 15.76 -0.27
C ARG A 154 1.89 15.67 -1.80
N LEU A 155 2.89 14.93 -2.29
CA LEU A 155 3.09 14.68 -3.71
C LEU A 155 2.00 13.74 -4.25
N TYR A 156 1.47 14.05 -5.42
CA TYR A 156 0.67 13.17 -6.27
C TYR A 156 1.33 13.13 -7.66
N ALA A 157 2.23 12.19 -7.83
CA ALA A 157 2.99 12.02 -9.06
C ALA A 157 2.09 11.58 -10.22
N ALA A 158 2.32 12.16 -11.37
CA ALA A 158 1.66 11.82 -12.63
C ALA A 158 2.54 10.84 -13.41
N PHE A 159 2.34 9.56 -13.21
CA PHE A 159 3.01 8.51 -13.98
C PHE A 159 1.99 7.65 -14.75
N ASP A 160 2.40 7.09 -15.88
CA ASP A 160 1.51 6.38 -16.80
C ASP A 160 1.25 4.90 -16.42
N GLY A 161 1.79 4.43 -15.33
CA GLY A 161 1.68 3.04 -14.91
C GLY A 161 2.56 2.05 -15.69
N SER A 162 3.24 2.48 -16.76
CA SER A 162 4.11 1.58 -17.53
C SER A 162 5.28 1.03 -16.70
N ALA A 163 5.82 1.84 -15.79
CA ALA A 163 6.85 1.42 -14.84
C ALA A 163 6.34 0.30 -13.90
N VAL A 164 5.06 0.38 -13.49
CA VAL A 164 4.39 -0.67 -12.69
C VAL A 164 4.30 -1.95 -13.51
N MET A 165 3.71 -1.89 -14.71
CA MET A 165 3.52 -3.07 -15.56
C MET A 165 4.84 -3.72 -15.97
N LYS A 166 5.89 -2.92 -16.24
CA LYS A 166 7.24 -3.42 -16.51
C LYS A 166 7.82 -4.17 -15.30
N ALA A 167 7.64 -3.65 -14.10
CA ALA A 167 8.09 -4.32 -12.88
C ALA A 167 7.32 -5.63 -12.60
N LEU A 168 6.07 -5.73 -13.05
CA LEU A 168 5.21 -6.91 -12.93
C LEU A 168 5.44 -7.96 -14.02
N ALA A 169 6.31 -7.75 -15.00
CA ALA A 169 6.47 -8.63 -16.19
C ALA A 169 6.79 -10.11 -15.83
N GLY A 170 7.37 -10.39 -14.65
CA GLY A 170 7.64 -11.74 -14.14
C GLY A 170 6.47 -12.38 -13.37
N ALA A 171 5.41 -11.64 -13.09
CA ALA A 171 4.23 -12.10 -12.37
C ALA A 171 3.05 -12.36 -13.32
N GLU A 172 2.01 -13.00 -12.82
CA GLU A 172 0.71 -13.12 -13.47
C GLU A 172 -0.18 -11.98 -12.98
N VAL A 173 -0.67 -11.13 -13.89
CA VAL A 173 -1.63 -10.07 -13.56
C VAL A 173 -3.03 -10.69 -13.55
N LEU A 174 -3.69 -10.65 -12.39
CA LEU A 174 -5.01 -11.20 -12.16
C LEU A 174 -6.10 -10.14 -12.33
N LEU A 175 -5.79 -8.89 -12.01
CA LEU A 175 -6.67 -7.73 -12.13
C LEU A 175 -5.86 -6.51 -12.54
N ASP A 176 -6.38 -5.70 -13.45
CA ASP A 176 -5.90 -4.36 -13.80
C ASP A 176 -7.10 -3.51 -14.22
N GLU A 177 -7.53 -2.61 -13.34
CA GLU A 177 -8.74 -1.82 -13.56
C GLU A 177 -8.60 -0.38 -13.03
N GLU A 178 -9.36 0.54 -13.60
CA GLU A 178 -9.59 1.87 -13.04
C GLU A 178 -11.03 1.97 -12.54
N VAL A 179 -11.18 2.35 -11.27
CA VAL A 179 -12.48 2.44 -10.61
C VAL A 179 -12.57 3.72 -9.77
N VAL A 180 -13.78 4.10 -9.42
CA VAL A 180 -14.02 5.11 -8.38
C VAL A 180 -14.00 4.40 -7.03
N SER A 181 -13.04 4.75 -6.17
CA SER A 181 -12.93 4.18 -4.82
C SER A 181 -14.17 4.47 -3.98
N ALA A 182 -14.74 3.45 -3.35
CA ALA A 182 -15.93 3.57 -2.53
C ALA A 182 -15.69 4.48 -1.29
N SER A 183 -14.51 4.38 -0.67
CA SER A 183 -14.16 5.16 0.53
C SER A 183 -13.81 6.61 0.24
N SER A 184 -13.14 6.92 -0.88
CA SER A 184 -12.60 8.26 -1.16
C SER A 184 -13.30 9.01 -2.29
N GLY A 185 -14.14 8.35 -3.11
CA GLY A 185 -14.76 8.92 -4.30
C GLY A 185 -13.76 9.35 -5.39
N LYS A 186 -12.50 8.93 -5.31
CA LYS A 186 -11.44 9.27 -6.27
C LYS A 186 -11.22 8.15 -7.26
N VAL A 187 -10.78 8.49 -8.47
CA VAL A 187 -10.36 7.50 -9.46
C VAL A 187 -9.05 6.89 -9.01
N VAL A 188 -9.04 5.58 -8.84
CA VAL A 188 -7.87 4.77 -8.50
C VAL A 188 -7.66 3.68 -9.54
N ARG A 189 -6.42 3.38 -9.85
CA ARG A 189 -6.07 2.16 -10.58
C ARG A 189 -5.67 1.10 -9.56
N ARG A 190 -6.20 -0.11 -9.76
CA ARG A 190 -5.95 -1.30 -8.94
C ARG A 190 -5.32 -2.38 -9.79
N VAL A 191 -4.26 -2.97 -9.28
CA VAL A 191 -3.58 -4.09 -9.91
C VAL A 191 -3.40 -5.20 -8.88
N ILE A 192 -3.82 -6.41 -9.24
CA ILE A 192 -3.51 -7.62 -8.46
C ILE A 192 -2.61 -8.49 -9.30
N ALA A 193 -1.47 -8.88 -8.72
CA ALA A 193 -0.50 -9.72 -9.40
C ALA A 193 -0.03 -10.86 -8.51
N ARG A 194 0.20 -12.03 -9.08
CA ARG A 194 0.68 -13.24 -8.40
C ARG A 194 2.08 -13.62 -8.89
N VAL A 195 2.99 -13.83 -7.96
CA VAL A 195 4.32 -14.37 -8.29
C VAL A 195 4.17 -15.79 -8.84
N ARG A 196 4.82 -16.09 -9.96
CA ARG A 196 4.77 -17.44 -10.53
C ARG A 196 5.46 -18.44 -9.60
N GLY A 197 4.88 -19.62 -9.47
CA GLY A 197 5.52 -20.73 -8.78
C GLY A 197 6.79 -21.17 -9.54
N THR A 198 7.83 -21.53 -8.82
CA THR A 198 8.95 -22.26 -9.43
C THR A 198 8.47 -23.65 -9.83
N VAL A 199 8.54 -23.96 -11.13
CA VAL A 199 8.33 -25.32 -11.66
C VAL A 199 9.50 -26.20 -11.27
#